data_d7b80f4ff3de6aabf56645247cf0b8e1
#
_entry.id   d7b80f4ff3de6aabf56645247cf0b8e1
#
_cell.length_a   1.000
_cell.length_b   1.000
_cell.length_c   1.000
_cell.angle_alpha   90.00
_cell.angle_beta   90.00
_cell.angle_gamma   90.00
#
_symmetry.space_group_name_H-M   'P 1'
#
loop_
_entity.id
_entity.type
_entity.pdbx_description
1 polymer ?
#
loop_
_entity_poly.entity_id
_entity_poly.type
_entity_poly.pdbx_seq_one_letter_code
_entity_poly.pdbx_strand_id
1 'polypeptide(L)'
;YERLLALTETATVSFTVDTEAGVRQASRFLDDAGTTMDVLLEVDVGHGRCGVPWDADEETIRLAEAIADAPGLDLAGILTHAGQAYHGPHDGESKADALRRAGREERDRMLEVAVRLAEAGCEGVDPDTFEISIGSTPSLTHFENAERAGFRITEIRPGNYVFNDAMQVNLKSAELDDCALSVYTSVVSKRRDPSGTERVYVDAGKKVVTTDQGPGMDRYGTVL
;
A
#
# COMPACT_ATOMS: atom_id res chain seq x y z
N TYR A 1 -20.74 0.97 -6.44
CA TYR A 1 -20.43 0.64 -7.85
C TYR A 1 -20.95 1.69 -8.85
N GLU A 2 -22.11 2.33 -8.64
CA GLU A 2 -22.64 3.39 -9.55
C GLU A 2 -21.62 4.49 -9.86
N ARG A 3 -20.84 4.92 -8.85
CA ARG A 3 -19.79 5.94 -9.04
C ARG A 3 -18.62 5.42 -9.87
N LEU A 4 -18.27 4.15 -9.73
CA LEU A 4 -17.22 3.53 -10.55
C LEU A 4 -17.69 3.44 -12.01
N LEU A 5 -18.92 3.00 -12.21
CA LEU A 5 -19.51 2.92 -13.56
C LEU A 5 -19.54 4.31 -14.25
N ALA A 6 -19.91 5.36 -13.54
CA ALA A 6 -19.90 6.71 -14.09
C ALA A 6 -18.48 7.20 -14.48
N LEU A 7 -17.44 6.74 -13.79
CA LEU A 7 -16.05 7.10 -14.11
C LEU A 7 -15.57 6.42 -15.40
N THR A 8 -16.11 5.26 -15.76
CA THR A 8 -15.69 4.55 -17.00
C THR A 8 -16.01 5.31 -18.26
N GLU A 9 -16.91 6.31 -18.21
CA GLU A 9 -17.18 7.20 -19.34
C GLU A 9 -15.97 8.09 -19.71
N THR A 10 -15.05 8.31 -18.78
CA THR A 10 -13.92 9.24 -18.94
C THR A 10 -12.56 8.66 -18.63
N ALA A 11 -12.49 7.49 -18.01
CA ALA A 11 -11.25 6.83 -17.60
C ALA A 11 -11.37 5.31 -17.66
N THR A 12 -10.23 4.63 -17.84
CA THR A 12 -10.12 3.21 -17.55
C THR A 12 -10.12 3.03 -16.03
N VAL A 13 -11.02 2.21 -15.51
CA VAL A 13 -11.22 2.03 -14.08
C VAL A 13 -11.12 0.56 -13.74
N SER A 14 -10.26 0.22 -12.78
CA SER A 14 -10.22 -1.06 -12.11
C SER A 14 -10.50 -0.90 -10.62
N PHE A 15 -10.86 -1.98 -9.93
CA PHE A 15 -11.06 -1.97 -8.48
C PHE A 15 -10.59 -3.29 -7.86
N THR A 16 -10.44 -3.31 -6.55
CA THR A 16 -9.96 -4.51 -5.84
C THR A 16 -11.10 -5.25 -5.15
N VAL A 17 -10.93 -6.58 -5.06
CA VAL A 17 -11.74 -7.47 -4.20
C VAL A 17 -10.82 -8.43 -3.45
N ASP A 18 -11.25 -8.86 -2.28
CA ASP A 18 -10.53 -9.81 -1.42
C ASP A 18 -11.44 -10.88 -0.79
N THR A 19 -12.71 -10.88 -1.15
CA THR A 19 -13.70 -11.82 -0.60
C THR A 19 -14.69 -12.28 -1.65
N GLU A 20 -15.18 -13.51 -1.53
CA GLU A 20 -16.26 -14.02 -2.39
C GLU A 20 -17.53 -13.15 -2.33
N ALA A 21 -17.81 -12.54 -1.16
CA ALA A 21 -18.95 -11.63 -1.03
C ALA A 21 -18.77 -10.38 -1.90
N GLY A 22 -17.55 -9.83 -1.95
CA GLY A 22 -17.16 -8.72 -2.83
C GLY A 22 -17.33 -9.09 -4.30
N VAL A 23 -16.80 -10.24 -4.70
CA VAL A 23 -16.94 -10.79 -6.07
C VAL A 23 -18.41 -10.88 -6.46
N ARG A 24 -19.25 -11.56 -5.65
CA ARG A 24 -20.67 -11.72 -5.94
C ARG A 24 -21.44 -10.40 -6.03
N GLN A 25 -21.12 -9.44 -5.18
CA GLN A 25 -21.81 -8.13 -5.19
C GLN A 25 -21.42 -7.31 -6.42
N ALA A 26 -20.12 -7.28 -6.75
CA ALA A 26 -19.62 -6.58 -7.93
C ALA A 26 -20.18 -7.19 -9.22
N SER A 27 -20.07 -8.51 -9.37
CA SER A 27 -20.58 -9.24 -10.51
C SER A 27 -22.08 -8.98 -10.76
N ARG A 28 -22.91 -9.13 -9.72
CA ARG A 28 -24.36 -8.86 -9.86
C ARG A 28 -24.62 -7.44 -10.36
N PHE A 29 -23.94 -6.44 -9.81
CA PHE A 29 -24.15 -5.05 -10.21
C PHE A 29 -23.71 -4.79 -11.65
N LEU A 30 -22.55 -5.30 -12.05
CA LEU A 30 -21.98 -5.05 -13.38
C LEU A 30 -22.71 -5.86 -14.46
N ASP A 31 -23.13 -7.10 -14.18
CA ASP A 31 -23.96 -7.91 -15.06
C ASP A 31 -25.34 -7.26 -15.28
N ASP A 32 -26.00 -6.79 -14.22
CA ASP A 32 -27.26 -6.04 -14.32
C ASP A 32 -27.09 -4.73 -15.12
N ALA A 33 -25.93 -4.10 -15.06
CA ALA A 33 -25.59 -2.90 -15.85
C ALA A 33 -25.16 -3.23 -17.29
N GLY A 34 -24.98 -4.49 -17.65
CA GLY A 34 -24.55 -4.95 -18.99
C GLY A 34 -23.12 -4.51 -19.34
N THR A 35 -22.21 -4.44 -18.36
CA THR A 35 -20.83 -3.99 -18.54
C THR A 35 -19.86 -4.92 -17.84
N THR A 36 -18.58 -4.85 -18.22
CA THR A 36 -17.48 -5.59 -17.60
C THR A 36 -16.42 -4.61 -17.13
N MET A 37 -15.80 -4.90 -15.99
CA MET A 37 -14.71 -4.11 -15.44
C MET A 37 -13.54 -4.98 -15.00
N ASP A 38 -12.35 -4.42 -15.14
CA ASP A 38 -11.11 -5.01 -14.65
C ASP A 38 -11.10 -5.05 -13.12
N VAL A 39 -10.71 -6.20 -12.57
CA VAL A 39 -10.63 -6.44 -11.14
C VAL A 39 -9.23 -6.95 -10.78
N LEU A 40 -8.67 -6.40 -9.71
CA LEU A 40 -7.46 -6.92 -9.11
C LEU A 40 -7.80 -7.65 -7.81
N LEU A 41 -7.26 -8.85 -7.63
CA LEU A 41 -7.35 -9.55 -6.36
C LEU A 41 -6.38 -8.91 -5.36
N GLU A 42 -6.90 -8.41 -4.23
CA GLU A 42 -6.05 -7.82 -3.19
C GLU A 42 -5.40 -8.91 -2.35
N VAL A 43 -4.06 -8.82 -2.22
CA VAL A 43 -3.21 -9.80 -1.51
C VAL A 43 -2.55 -9.13 -0.31
N ASP A 44 -2.64 -9.74 0.87
CA ASP A 44 -1.88 -9.32 2.05
C ASP A 44 -0.50 -9.97 2.07
N VAL A 45 0.52 -9.19 1.86
CA VAL A 45 1.93 -9.63 1.89
C VAL A 45 2.57 -9.48 3.28
N GLY A 46 1.77 -9.36 4.34
CA GLY A 46 2.26 -9.37 5.72
C GLY A 46 1.95 -8.09 6.51
N HIS A 47 1.07 -7.23 6.00
CA HIS A 47 0.61 -6.05 6.73
C HIS A 47 -0.51 -6.36 7.72
N GLY A 48 -1.40 -7.32 7.39
CA GLY A 48 -2.54 -7.69 8.22
C GLY A 48 -3.69 -6.69 8.19
N ARG A 49 -3.89 -5.96 7.05
CA ARG A 49 -4.95 -4.96 6.91
C ARG A 49 -6.16 -5.50 6.14
N CYS A 50 -5.97 -5.87 4.91
CA CYS A 50 -6.96 -6.43 3.98
C CYS A 50 -6.24 -7.22 2.90
N GLY A 51 -6.97 -8.02 2.15
CA GLY A 51 -6.43 -8.91 1.14
C GLY A 51 -6.32 -10.36 1.63
N VAL A 52 -6.24 -11.26 0.67
CA VAL A 52 -5.99 -12.68 0.94
C VAL A 52 -4.53 -12.85 1.36
N PRO A 53 -4.22 -13.59 2.44
CA PRO A 53 -2.83 -13.85 2.80
C PRO A 53 -2.05 -14.49 1.63
N TRP A 54 -0.88 -13.95 1.34
CA TRP A 54 -0.05 -14.38 0.20
C TRP A 54 0.31 -15.87 0.20
N ASP A 55 0.28 -16.52 1.37
CA ASP A 55 0.57 -17.95 1.60
C ASP A 55 -0.70 -18.79 1.77
N ALA A 56 -1.89 -18.24 1.55
CA ALA A 56 -3.15 -18.95 1.56
C ALA A 56 -3.52 -19.44 0.14
N ASP A 57 -2.76 -20.39 -0.39
CA ASP A 57 -2.79 -20.83 -1.79
C ASP A 57 -4.19 -21.23 -2.27
N GLU A 58 -4.88 -22.09 -1.53
CA GLU A 58 -6.23 -22.56 -1.89
C GLU A 58 -7.26 -21.44 -1.93
N GLU A 59 -7.15 -20.48 -1.01
CA GLU A 59 -8.07 -19.35 -0.95
C GLU A 59 -7.80 -18.36 -2.09
N THR A 60 -6.54 -18.10 -2.37
CA THR A 60 -6.12 -17.19 -3.45
C THR A 60 -6.56 -17.72 -4.82
N ILE A 61 -6.32 -19.00 -5.10
CA ILE A 61 -6.73 -19.66 -6.34
C ILE A 61 -8.26 -19.64 -6.47
N ARG A 62 -8.98 -20.05 -5.42
CA ARG A 62 -10.46 -20.07 -5.42
C ARG A 62 -11.06 -18.69 -5.69
N LEU A 63 -10.50 -17.63 -5.12
CA LEU A 63 -10.98 -16.26 -5.37
C LEU A 63 -10.64 -15.76 -6.77
N ALA A 64 -9.46 -16.09 -7.30
CA ALA A 64 -9.09 -15.76 -8.67
C ALA A 64 -10.02 -16.45 -9.68
N GLU A 65 -10.30 -17.73 -9.50
CA GLU A 65 -11.29 -18.48 -10.30
C GLU A 65 -12.70 -17.87 -10.17
N ALA A 66 -13.11 -17.53 -8.93
CA ALA A 66 -14.41 -16.91 -8.71
C ALA A 66 -14.55 -15.54 -9.37
N ILE A 67 -13.47 -14.77 -9.54
CA ILE A 67 -13.49 -13.51 -10.30
C ILE A 67 -13.59 -13.81 -11.80
N ALA A 68 -12.76 -14.72 -12.32
CA ALA A 68 -12.71 -15.07 -13.73
C ALA A 68 -14.04 -15.67 -14.23
N ASP A 69 -14.71 -16.47 -13.40
CA ASP A 69 -16.01 -17.09 -13.72
C ASP A 69 -17.20 -16.13 -13.57
N ALA A 70 -17.01 -14.96 -12.93
CA ALA A 70 -18.11 -14.09 -12.55
C ALA A 70 -18.50 -13.12 -13.68
N PRO A 71 -19.77 -13.13 -14.16
CA PRO A 71 -20.22 -12.17 -15.17
C PRO A 71 -19.93 -10.71 -14.77
N GLY A 72 -19.48 -9.93 -15.75
CA GLY A 72 -19.16 -8.50 -15.55
C GLY A 72 -17.82 -8.23 -14.86
N LEU A 73 -16.99 -9.25 -14.59
CA LEU A 73 -15.66 -9.10 -14.02
C LEU A 73 -14.61 -9.72 -14.94
N ASP A 74 -13.48 -9.04 -15.10
CA ASP A 74 -12.26 -9.55 -15.73
C ASP A 74 -11.13 -9.55 -14.71
N LEU A 75 -10.51 -10.71 -14.44
CA LEU A 75 -9.34 -10.79 -13.59
C LEU A 75 -8.12 -10.20 -14.30
N ALA A 76 -7.83 -8.93 -14.03
CA ALA A 76 -6.76 -8.20 -14.69
C ALA A 76 -5.41 -8.29 -13.96
N GLY A 77 -5.42 -8.64 -12.66
CA GLY A 77 -4.18 -8.65 -11.90
C GLY A 77 -4.35 -8.90 -10.41
N ILE A 78 -3.26 -8.66 -9.69
CA ILE A 78 -3.17 -8.69 -8.23
C ILE A 78 -2.58 -7.40 -7.70
N LEU A 79 -3.02 -6.99 -6.52
CA LEU A 79 -2.59 -5.74 -5.89
C LEU A 79 -2.25 -5.98 -4.42
N THR A 80 -1.25 -5.28 -3.92
CA THR A 80 -0.92 -5.26 -2.49
C THR A 80 -0.50 -3.89 -1.98
N HIS A 81 -0.48 -3.73 -0.67
CA HIS A 81 0.13 -2.60 0.02
C HIS A 81 1.04 -3.08 1.15
N ALA A 82 2.34 -2.85 1.01
CA ALA A 82 3.36 -3.27 1.98
C ALA A 82 3.40 -2.37 3.23
N GLY A 83 2.31 -2.36 3.99
CA GLY A 83 2.26 -1.61 5.25
C GLY A 83 3.23 -2.12 6.31
N GLN A 84 3.71 -3.36 6.22
CA GLN A 84 4.75 -3.89 7.10
C GLN A 84 6.07 -3.13 7.00
N ALA A 85 6.33 -2.38 5.93
CA ALA A 85 7.49 -1.51 5.81
C ALA A 85 7.52 -0.40 6.88
N TYR A 86 6.37 -0.05 7.45
CA TYR A 86 6.25 0.91 8.54
C TYR A 86 6.55 0.31 9.93
N HIS A 87 6.63 -1.01 10.07
CA HIS A 87 6.91 -1.66 11.37
C HIS A 87 8.36 -1.46 11.84
N GLY A 88 9.25 -1.03 10.93
CA GLY A 88 10.65 -0.80 11.24
C GLY A 88 11.50 -2.08 11.29
N PRO A 89 12.71 -1.97 11.85
CA PRO A 89 13.67 -3.07 11.89
C PRO A 89 13.31 -4.15 12.92
N HIS A 90 13.69 -5.39 12.62
CA HIS A 90 13.77 -6.48 13.57
C HIS A 90 14.97 -6.31 14.51
N ASP A 91 15.06 -7.16 15.54
CA ASP A 91 16.19 -7.14 16.48
C ASP A 91 17.53 -7.30 15.75
N GLY A 92 18.41 -6.32 15.93
CA GLY A 92 19.74 -6.29 15.30
C GLY A 92 19.78 -5.81 13.84
N GLU A 93 18.65 -5.50 13.23
CA GLU A 93 18.55 -5.02 11.86
C GLU A 93 18.70 -3.49 11.80
N SER A 94 19.36 -2.97 10.78
CA SER A 94 19.34 -1.54 10.51
C SER A 94 18.02 -1.11 9.85
N LYS A 95 17.65 0.19 9.96
CA LYS A 95 16.47 0.73 9.27
C LYS A 95 16.54 0.54 7.74
N ALA A 96 17.72 0.74 7.17
CA ALA A 96 17.94 0.56 5.73
C ALA A 96 17.76 -0.92 5.31
N ASP A 97 18.22 -1.86 6.12
CA ASP A 97 18.04 -3.29 5.84
C ASP A 97 16.58 -3.71 6.00
N ALA A 98 15.86 -3.14 6.99
CA ALA A 98 14.43 -3.36 7.15
C ALA A 98 13.64 -2.89 5.91
N LEU A 99 13.98 -1.74 5.34
CA LEU A 99 13.34 -1.25 4.11
C LEU A 99 13.65 -2.15 2.91
N ARG A 100 14.92 -2.59 2.77
CA ARG A 100 15.29 -3.54 1.71
C ARG A 100 14.58 -4.86 1.85
N ARG A 101 14.46 -5.38 3.07
CA ARG A 101 13.73 -6.61 3.35
C ARG A 101 12.25 -6.45 2.99
N ALA A 102 11.59 -5.39 3.45
CA ALA A 102 10.17 -5.16 3.17
C ALA A 102 9.89 -5.04 1.67
N GLY A 103 10.72 -4.34 0.91
CA GLY A 103 10.57 -4.22 -0.55
C GLY A 103 10.80 -5.54 -1.29
N ARG A 104 11.78 -6.36 -0.85
CA ARG A 104 11.98 -7.69 -1.43
C ARG A 104 10.83 -8.64 -1.10
N GLU A 105 10.38 -8.68 0.15
CA GLU A 105 9.28 -9.54 0.58
C GLU A 105 7.99 -9.17 -0.17
N GLU A 106 7.68 -7.89 -0.33
CA GLU A 106 6.54 -7.43 -1.11
C GLU A 106 6.60 -7.96 -2.54
N ARG A 107 7.71 -7.69 -3.23
CA ARG A 107 7.93 -8.11 -4.60
C ARG A 107 7.88 -9.64 -4.77
N ASP A 108 8.67 -10.36 -3.95
CA ASP A 108 8.86 -11.80 -4.12
C ASP A 108 7.59 -12.59 -3.82
N ARG A 109 6.81 -12.15 -2.80
CA ARG A 109 5.51 -12.74 -2.46
C ARG A 109 4.48 -12.51 -3.57
N MET A 110 4.42 -11.31 -4.14
CA MET A 110 3.51 -11.03 -5.25
C MET A 110 3.86 -11.81 -6.52
N LEU A 111 5.13 -11.92 -6.86
CA LEU A 111 5.58 -12.75 -7.98
C LEU A 111 5.28 -14.24 -7.73
N GLU A 112 5.40 -14.71 -6.49
CA GLU A 112 5.05 -16.07 -6.13
C GLU A 112 3.56 -16.35 -6.26
N VAL A 113 2.71 -15.42 -5.84
CA VAL A 113 1.25 -15.52 -6.03
C VAL A 113 0.91 -15.59 -7.51
N ALA A 114 1.46 -14.70 -8.34
CA ALA A 114 1.20 -14.71 -9.79
C ALA A 114 1.59 -16.05 -10.43
N VAL A 115 2.76 -16.59 -10.09
CA VAL A 115 3.21 -17.90 -10.60
C VAL A 115 2.25 -19.01 -10.17
N ARG A 116 1.83 -19.04 -8.90
CA ARG A 116 0.88 -20.06 -8.41
C ARG A 116 -0.48 -20.00 -9.11
N LEU A 117 -0.99 -18.80 -9.38
CA LEU A 117 -2.24 -18.63 -10.12
C LEU A 117 -2.11 -19.15 -11.56
N ALA A 118 -0.98 -18.90 -12.22
CA ALA A 118 -0.69 -19.41 -13.56
C ALA A 118 -0.53 -20.92 -13.58
N GLU A 119 0.19 -21.50 -12.61
CA GLU A 119 0.36 -22.95 -12.46
C GLU A 119 -0.95 -23.68 -12.17
N ALA A 120 -1.88 -23.01 -11.45
CA ALA A 120 -3.23 -23.51 -11.23
C ALA A 120 -4.11 -23.42 -12.49
N GLY A 121 -3.68 -22.68 -13.51
CA GLY A 121 -4.44 -22.50 -14.76
C GLY A 121 -5.60 -21.48 -14.64
N CYS A 122 -5.52 -20.54 -13.71
CA CYS A 122 -6.53 -19.50 -13.56
C CYS A 122 -6.63 -18.67 -14.84
N GLU A 123 -7.84 -18.47 -15.35
CA GLU A 123 -8.11 -17.67 -16.55
C GLU A 123 -7.71 -16.20 -16.31
N GLY A 124 -7.16 -15.54 -17.35
CA GLY A 124 -6.70 -14.15 -17.27
C GLY A 124 -5.27 -13.98 -16.74
N VAL A 125 -4.63 -15.05 -16.23
CA VAL A 125 -3.28 -14.97 -15.65
C VAL A 125 -2.22 -15.28 -16.71
N ASP A 126 -1.79 -14.24 -17.43
CA ASP A 126 -0.77 -14.32 -18.49
C ASP A 126 0.37 -13.34 -18.18
N PRO A 127 1.66 -13.77 -18.18
CA PRO A 127 2.80 -12.90 -17.84
C PRO A 127 2.90 -11.62 -18.68
N ASP A 128 2.38 -11.63 -19.92
CA ASP A 128 2.46 -10.47 -20.81
C ASP A 128 1.40 -9.40 -20.52
N THR A 129 0.29 -9.76 -19.85
CA THR A 129 -0.86 -8.88 -19.66
C THR A 129 -1.27 -8.71 -18.19
N PHE A 130 -0.90 -9.65 -17.32
CA PHE A 130 -1.34 -9.67 -15.92
C PHE A 130 -0.68 -8.56 -15.11
N GLU A 131 -1.49 -7.71 -14.49
CA GLU A 131 -1.00 -6.61 -13.66
C GLU A 131 -0.56 -7.11 -12.30
N ILE A 132 0.64 -6.71 -11.89
CA ILE A 132 1.15 -6.93 -10.53
C ILE A 132 1.50 -5.58 -9.93
N SER A 133 0.59 -5.08 -9.10
CA SER A 133 0.64 -3.74 -8.53
C SER A 133 1.06 -3.76 -7.07
N ILE A 134 2.15 -3.08 -6.75
CA ILE A 134 2.72 -3.00 -5.40
C ILE A 134 2.88 -1.55 -4.95
N GLY A 135 3.10 -1.33 -3.66
CA GLY A 135 3.64 -0.07 -3.21
C GLY A 135 3.27 0.35 -1.80
N SER A 136 4.29 0.88 -1.23
CA SER A 136 4.26 1.87 -0.15
C SER A 136 5.52 2.72 -0.32
N THR A 137 5.50 3.99 0.11
CA THR A 137 6.68 4.85 -0.03
C THR A 137 7.95 4.22 0.55
N PRO A 138 7.95 3.69 1.80
CA PRO A 138 9.17 3.13 2.37
C PRO A 138 9.64 1.83 1.73
N SER A 139 8.75 0.93 1.27
CA SER A 139 9.17 -0.33 0.64
C SER A 139 9.83 -0.11 -0.72
N LEU A 140 9.51 1.00 -1.39
CA LEU A 140 10.04 1.32 -2.72
C LEU A 140 11.36 2.09 -2.69
N THR A 141 11.84 2.52 -1.53
CA THR A 141 13.10 3.29 -1.40
C THR A 141 14.31 2.52 -1.95
N HIS A 142 14.32 1.21 -1.83
CA HIS A 142 15.37 0.31 -2.32
C HIS A 142 14.81 -0.78 -3.24
N PHE A 143 13.74 -0.45 -3.96
CA PHE A 143 13.08 -1.40 -4.84
C PHE A 143 13.94 -1.72 -6.06
N GLU A 144 14.06 -3.01 -6.34
CA GLU A 144 14.63 -3.55 -7.55
C GLU A 144 13.64 -4.55 -8.14
N ASN A 145 13.23 -4.34 -9.38
CA ASN A 145 12.34 -5.28 -10.04
C ASN A 145 13.05 -6.62 -10.28
N ALA A 146 12.27 -7.68 -10.35
CA ALA A 146 12.75 -9.03 -10.67
C ALA A 146 11.73 -9.71 -11.57
N GLU A 147 12.18 -10.76 -12.24
CA GLU A 147 11.34 -11.61 -13.06
C GLU A 147 11.30 -13.02 -12.47
N ARG A 148 10.10 -13.62 -12.45
CA ARG A 148 9.89 -15.00 -12.02
C ARG A 148 8.86 -15.66 -12.95
N ALA A 149 9.27 -16.67 -13.70
CA ALA A 149 8.43 -17.36 -14.68
C ALA A 149 7.73 -16.44 -15.69
N GLY A 150 8.42 -15.37 -16.12
CA GLY A 150 7.89 -14.35 -17.03
C GLY A 150 7.14 -13.20 -16.34
N PHE A 151 6.67 -13.37 -15.10
CA PHE A 151 6.03 -12.30 -14.33
C PHE A 151 7.04 -11.32 -13.77
N ARG A 152 6.65 -10.04 -13.74
CA ARG A 152 7.39 -8.94 -13.12
C ARG A 152 6.41 -7.94 -12.49
N ILE A 153 6.90 -7.08 -11.63
CA ILE A 153 6.09 -5.97 -11.14
C ILE A 153 5.82 -5.00 -12.30
N THR A 154 4.56 -4.70 -12.54
CA THR A 154 4.11 -3.83 -13.64
C THR A 154 3.73 -2.44 -13.19
N GLU A 155 3.27 -2.30 -11.93
CA GLU A 155 2.87 -1.02 -11.34
C GLU A 155 3.45 -0.82 -9.94
N ILE A 156 3.83 0.42 -9.63
CA ILE A 156 4.23 0.86 -8.29
C ILE A 156 3.39 2.06 -7.85
N ARG A 157 2.92 2.07 -6.57
CA ARG A 157 2.00 3.07 -6.03
C ARG A 157 2.51 3.75 -4.76
N PRO A 158 3.68 4.44 -4.79
CA PRO A 158 4.14 5.22 -3.65
C PRO A 158 3.27 6.46 -3.48
N GLY A 159 2.61 6.61 -2.32
CA GLY A 159 1.72 7.74 -2.07
C GLY A 159 2.43 8.96 -1.49
N ASN A 160 3.22 8.74 -0.44
CA ASN A 160 3.79 9.85 0.35
C ASN A 160 5.10 10.43 -0.21
N TYR A 161 5.73 9.79 -1.19
CA TYR A 161 7.04 10.19 -1.74
C TYR A 161 7.06 11.61 -2.31
N VAL A 162 5.90 12.15 -2.72
CA VAL A 162 5.78 13.50 -3.30
C VAL A 162 5.97 14.58 -2.24
N PHE A 163 5.48 14.33 -1.03
CA PHE A 163 5.50 15.30 0.07
C PHE A 163 6.48 14.92 1.17
N ASN A 164 6.67 13.64 1.40
CA ASN A 164 7.34 13.07 2.57
C ASN A 164 6.84 13.68 3.89
N ASP A 165 7.27 13.14 4.99
CA ASP A 165 6.92 13.62 6.33
C ASP A 165 7.93 13.11 7.36
N ALA A 166 7.74 13.51 8.62
CA ALA A 166 8.59 13.09 9.72
C ALA A 166 8.63 11.56 9.91
N MET A 167 7.59 10.83 9.49
CA MET A 167 7.57 9.37 9.54
C MET A 167 8.55 8.78 8.50
N GLN A 168 8.53 9.28 7.26
CA GLN A 168 9.46 8.85 6.22
C GLN A 168 10.92 9.13 6.61
N VAL A 169 11.17 10.29 7.22
CA VAL A 169 12.50 10.64 7.77
C VAL A 169 12.90 9.68 8.91
N ASN A 170 11.97 9.36 9.82
CA ASN A 170 12.25 8.41 10.90
C ASN A 170 12.55 6.99 10.38
N LEU A 171 11.88 6.56 9.34
CA LEU A 171 12.12 5.26 8.68
C LEU A 171 13.41 5.24 7.86
N LYS A 172 14.01 6.39 7.55
CA LYS A 172 15.15 6.54 6.64
C LYS A 172 14.82 6.28 5.17
N SER A 173 13.56 6.49 4.79
CA SER A 173 13.12 6.52 3.40
C SER A 173 13.21 7.91 2.76
N ALA A 174 13.39 8.95 3.57
CA ALA A 174 13.61 10.32 3.12
C ALA A 174 14.53 11.06 4.10
N GLU A 175 15.12 12.16 3.67
CA GLU A 175 15.81 13.12 4.53
C GLU A 175 14.86 14.28 4.91
N LEU A 176 15.25 15.08 5.91
CA LEU A 176 14.38 16.15 6.40
C LEU A 176 14.10 17.22 5.33
N ASP A 177 15.09 17.51 4.49
CA ASP A 177 14.99 18.47 3.40
C ASP A 177 14.08 17.99 2.24
N ASP A 178 13.73 16.70 2.21
CA ASP A 178 12.76 16.15 1.25
C ASP A 178 11.29 16.37 1.68
N CYS A 179 11.05 16.86 2.90
CA CYS A 179 9.71 17.15 3.38
C CYS A 179 9.19 18.44 2.77
N ALA A 180 8.17 18.34 1.92
CA ALA A 180 7.62 19.48 1.18
C ALA A 180 6.73 20.40 2.03
N LEU A 181 6.27 19.95 3.20
CA LEU A 181 5.37 20.72 4.08
C LEU A 181 6.04 21.04 5.40
N SER A 182 6.07 22.32 5.74
CA SER A 182 6.46 22.83 7.05
C SER A 182 5.42 23.82 7.59
N VAL A 183 5.40 24.00 8.90
CA VAL A 183 4.50 24.95 9.56
C VAL A 183 5.34 26.03 10.22
N TYR A 184 5.21 27.25 9.74
CA TYR A 184 5.77 28.43 10.42
C TYR A 184 4.95 28.75 11.65
N THR A 185 5.62 28.91 12.78
CA THR A 185 4.97 29.16 14.06
C THR A 185 5.71 30.20 14.88
N SER A 186 4.98 30.95 15.68
CA SER A 186 5.55 31.95 16.58
C SER A 186 5.65 31.41 18.01
N VAL A 187 6.75 31.72 18.68
CA VAL A 187 6.88 31.46 20.12
C VAL A 187 6.05 32.46 20.89
N VAL A 188 4.95 31.99 21.50
CA VAL A 188 4.05 32.84 22.30
C VAL A 188 4.44 32.92 23.78
N SER A 189 5.17 31.91 24.28
CA SER A 189 5.65 31.92 25.67
C SER A 189 6.82 30.93 25.84
N LYS A 190 7.71 31.27 26.76
CA LYS A 190 8.75 30.36 27.26
C LYS A 190 8.69 30.32 28.79
N ARG A 191 8.66 29.15 29.40
CA ARG A 191 8.61 28.97 30.85
C ARG A 191 9.53 27.82 31.26
N ARG A 192 9.98 27.92 32.53
CA ARG A 192 10.65 26.82 33.21
C ARG A 192 9.71 26.32 34.31
N ASP A 193 9.42 25.03 34.31
CA ASP A 193 8.59 24.44 35.36
C ASP A 193 9.38 24.18 36.65
N PRO A 194 8.71 23.80 37.77
CA PRO A 194 9.36 23.55 39.05
C PRO A 194 10.41 22.42 39.01
N SER A 195 10.35 21.52 38.06
CA SER A 195 11.35 20.45 37.83
C SER A 195 12.61 20.96 37.13
N GLY A 196 12.61 22.22 36.65
CA GLY A 196 13.68 22.82 35.89
C GLY A 196 13.59 22.59 34.35
N THR A 197 12.55 21.88 33.87
CA THR A 197 12.32 21.65 32.44
C THR A 197 11.88 22.94 31.75
N GLU A 198 12.58 23.32 30.68
CA GLU A 198 12.15 24.46 29.86
C GLU A 198 11.06 24.00 28.86
N ARG A 199 10.02 24.83 28.76
CA ARG A 199 8.91 24.64 27.81
C ARG A 199 8.75 25.88 26.97
N VAL A 200 8.60 25.65 25.68
CA VAL A 200 8.28 26.66 24.68
C VAL A 200 6.86 26.41 24.20
N TYR A 201 6.05 27.45 24.20
CA TYR A 201 4.68 27.40 23.69
C TYR A 201 4.64 28.14 22.36
N VAL A 202 4.01 27.50 21.40
CA VAL A 202 3.87 28.01 20.03
C VAL A 202 2.38 28.11 19.65
N ASP A 203 2.05 28.89 18.65
CA ASP A 203 0.68 29.08 18.17
C ASP A 203 0.22 27.98 17.21
N ALA A 204 1.07 27.01 16.88
CA ALA A 204 0.73 25.82 16.11
C ALA A 204 0.49 24.62 17.05
N GLY A 205 -0.73 24.15 17.12
CA GLY A 205 -1.14 22.99 17.93
C GLY A 205 -1.86 21.92 17.10
N LYS A 206 -2.57 21.02 17.79
CA LYS A 206 -3.28 19.88 17.17
C LYS A 206 -4.34 20.24 16.12
N LYS A 207 -4.67 21.50 15.95
CA LYS A 207 -5.56 21.99 14.89
C LYS A 207 -4.81 22.36 13.60
N VAL A 208 -3.50 22.40 13.66
CA VAL A 208 -2.60 22.75 12.56
C VAL A 208 -1.77 21.54 12.14
N VAL A 209 -1.26 20.79 13.13
CA VAL A 209 -0.50 19.55 12.93
C VAL A 209 -1.29 18.37 13.47
N THR A 210 -1.11 17.18 12.86
CA THR A 210 -1.74 15.96 13.37
C THR A 210 -1.26 15.59 14.76
N THR A 211 -2.09 14.86 15.50
CA THR A 211 -1.72 14.18 16.75
C THR A 211 -1.42 12.70 16.54
N ASP A 212 -1.39 12.24 15.28
CA ASP A 212 -1.01 10.89 14.96
C ASP A 212 0.50 10.73 15.06
N GLN A 213 0.92 9.65 15.67
CA GLN A 213 2.33 9.28 15.78
C GLN A 213 2.61 8.13 14.83
N GLY A 214 3.65 8.27 14.03
CA GLY A 214 4.13 7.18 13.20
C GLY A 214 4.78 6.08 14.06
N PRO A 215 4.84 4.85 13.58
CA PRO A 215 5.53 3.75 14.25
C PRO A 215 6.96 4.12 14.63
N GLY A 216 7.32 3.86 15.92
CA GLY A 216 8.64 4.19 16.46
C GLY A 216 8.90 5.68 16.69
N MET A 217 7.88 6.54 16.63
CA MET A 217 7.96 7.97 16.96
C MET A 217 7.35 8.24 18.33
N ASP A 218 8.03 9.07 19.11
CA ASP A 218 7.58 9.55 20.44
C ASP A 218 7.13 11.03 20.42
N ARG A 219 6.99 11.61 19.23
CA ARG A 219 6.70 13.03 18.97
C ARG A 219 5.82 13.21 17.74
N TYR A 220 5.19 14.37 17.64
CA TYR A 220 4.25 14.73 16.57
C TYR A 220 4.89 15.51 15.42
N GLY A 221 6.20 15.72 15.46
CA GLY A 221 6.95 16.44 14.44
C GLY A 221 8.37 16.76 14.89
N THR A 222 9.08 17.47 14.05
CA THR A 222 10.44 17.96 14.32
C THR A 222 10.43 19.47 14.28
N VAL A 223 11.07 20.11 15.27
CA VAL A 223 11.31 21.57 15.30
C VAL A 223 12.63 21.82 14.63
N LEU A 224 12.66 22.76 13.68
CA LEU A 224 13.82 23.21 12.93
C LEU A 224 14.36 24.51 13.49
#